data_7ff905e7aa9b14579574f40e460b1e8a
#
_entry.id   7ff905e7aa9b14579574f40e460b1e8a
#
_cell.length_a   1.000
_cell.length_b   1.000
_cell.length_c   1.000
_cell.angle_alpha   90.00
_cell.angle_beta   90.00
_cell.angle_gamma   90.00
#
_symmetry.space_group_name_H-M   'P 1'
#
loop_
_entity.id
_entity.type
_entity.pdbx_description
1 polymer ?
#
loop_
_entity_poly.entity_id
_entity_poly.type
_entity_poly.pdbx_seq_one_letter_code
_entity_poly.pdbx_strand_id
1 'polypeptide(L)'
;MKKAINIVLKVVLLIILIMPVLGTLGVFPPPTPEMYNNREAYDFIIALMDGGKYIMWLMTAVFLICFVLTLKNKMAVVALLLLPITLNIMGFHAFLDGGLLKSGAMMGNVFFLINLYYLWQNKDKYKALF
;
A
#
# COMPACT_ATOMS: atom_id res chain seq x y z
N MET A 1 10.43 0.05 -24.51
CA MET A 1 9.09 -0.13 -23.91
C MET A 1 9.16 -0.59 -22.44
N LYS A 2 9.89 -1.64 -22.13
CA LYS A 2 10.08 -2.11 -20.73
C LYS A 2 10.64 -1.05 -19.78
N LYS A 3 11.60 -0.23 -20.24
CA LYS A 3 12.17 0.88 -19.46
C LYS A 3 11.14 1.97 -19.15
N ALA A 4 10.31 2.33 -20.13
CA ALA A 4 9.26 3.32 -19.96
C ALA A 4 8.19 2.83 -18.96
N ILE A 5 7.78 1.56 -19.04
CA ILE A 5 6.84 0.94 -18.09
C ILE A 5 7.41 0.98 -16.68
N ASN A 6 8.68 0.63 -16.48
CA ASN A 6 9.31 0.70 -15.17
C ASN A 6 9.33 2.11 -14.58
N ILE A 7 9.58 3.13 -15.40
CA ILE A 7 9.55 4.54 -14.94
C ILE A 7 8.14 4.92 -14.50
N VAL A 8 7.13 4.62 -15.31
CA VAL A 8 5.73 4.92 -14.99
C VAL A 8 5.32 4.20 -13.70
N LEU A 9 5.60 2.90 -13.57
CA LEU A 9 5.24 2.14 -12.37
C LEU A 9 5.95 2.66 -11.11
N LYS A 10 7.20 3.10 -11.22
CA LYS A 10 7.90 3.72 -10.09
C LYS A 10 7.28 5.05 -9.68
N VAL A 11 6.92 5.89 -10.64
CA VAL A 11 6.26 7.17 -10.34
C VAL A 11 4.92 6.92 -9.66
N VAL A 12 4.10 6.02 -10.18
CA VAL A 12 2.83 5.64 -9.56
C VAL A 12 3.05 5.09 -8.16
N LEU A 13 4.04 4.21 -7.99
CA LEU A 13 4.38 3.65 -6.69
C LEU A 13 4.81 4.73 -5.69
N LEU A 14 5.63 5.68 -6.08
CA LEU A 14 6.06 6.79 -5.22
C LEU A 14 4.86 7.64 -4.75
N ILE A 15 3.92 7.91 -5.65
CA ILE A 15 2.68 8.62 -5.30
C ILE A 15 1.88 7.80 -4.29
N ILE A 16 1.69 6.50 -4.53
CA ILE A 16 0.95 5.63 -3.61
C ILE A 16 1.62 5.57 -2.23
N LEU A 17 2.94 5.50 -2.17
CA LEU A 17 3.69 5.40 -0.91
C LEU A 17 3.64 6.68 -0.08
N ILE A 18 3.63 7.86 -0.72
CA ILE A 18 3.63 9.13 0.02
C ILE A 18 2.24 9.50 0.57
N MET A 19 1.17 9.05 -0.08
CA MET A 19 -0.19 9.42 0.30
C MET A 19 -0.55 8.99 1.75
N PRO A 20 -0.30 7.75 2.21
CA PRO A 20 -0.56 7.36 3.59
C PRO A 20 0.30 8.13 4.60
N VAL A 21 1.52 8.49 4.22
CA VAL A 21 2.41 9.32 5.05
C VAL A 21 1.78 10.68 5.30
N LEU A 22 1.30 11.34 4.24
CA LEU A 22 0.61 12.62 4.33
C LEU A 22 -0.68 12.51 5.15
N GLY A 23 -1.41 11.40 5.00
CA GLY A 23 -2.61 11.11 5.80
C GLY A 23 -2.31 11.01 7.28
N THR A 24 -1.25 10.27 7.67
CA THR A 24 -0.84 10.14 9.08
C THR A 24 -0.38 11.47 9.67
N LEU A 25 0.21 12.34 8.84
CA LEU A 25 0.61 13.69 9.25
C LEU A 25 -0.56 14.69 9.32
N GLY A 26 -1.78 14.26 9.02
CA GLY A 26 -2.96 15.12 9.11
C GLY A 26 -3.16 16.08 7.94
N VAL A 27 -2.53 15.83 6.79
CA VAL A 27 -2.67 16.67 5.59
C VAL A 27 -4.07 16.53 4.99
N PHE A 28 -4.68 15.36 5.12
CA PHE A 28 -6.02 15.09 4.62
C PHE A 28 -7.07 15.16 5.74
N PRO A 29 -8.33 15.48 5.40
CA PRO A 29 -9.41 15.45 6.38
C PRO A 29 -9.62 14.03 6.91
N PRO A 30 -10.17 13.88 8.13
CA PRO A 30 -10.45 12.58 8.69
C PRO A 30 -11.47 11.80 7.83
N PRO A 31 -11.41 10.46 7.83
CA PRO A 31 -12.35 9.64 7.08
C PRO A 31 -13.77 9.81 7.62
N THR A 32 -14.75 9.73 6.73
CA THR A 32 -16.17 9.75 7.07
C THR A 32 -16.82 8.42 6.69
N PRO A 33 -17.97 8.05 7.32
CA PRO A 33 -18.64 6.78 7.01
C PRO A 33 -19.00 6.62 5.54
N GLU A 34 -19.29 7.71 4.82
CA GLU A 34 -19.66 7.71 3.42
C GLU A 34 -18.53 7.30 2.47
N MET A 35 -17.28 7.34 2.94
CA MET A 35 -16.11 6.92 2.19
C MET A 35 -15.99 5.40 2.05
N TYR A 36 -16.78 4.65 2.82
CA TYR A 36 -16.71 3.19 2.89
C TYR A 36 -18.03 2.55 2.44
N ASN A 37 -17.94 1.34 1.91
CA ASN A 37 -19.11 0.59 1.48
C ASN A 37 -19.86 -0.06 2.65
N ASN A 38 -19.15 -0.36 3.75
CA ASN A 38 -19.71 -0.98 4.94
C ASN A 38 -19.31 -0.21 6.20
N ARG A 39 -20.18 -0.21 7.19
CA ARG A 39 -19.92 0.41 8.49
C ARG A 39 -18.76 -0.25 9.22
N GLU A 40 -18.62 -1.55 9.11
CA GLU A 40 -17.54 -2.32 9.73
C GLU A 40 -16.15 -1.87 9.23
N ALA A 41 -16.03 -1.53 7.94
CA ALA A 41 -14.79 -1.01 7.36
C ALA A 41 -14.43 0.35 7.98
N TYR A 42 -15.40 1.24 8.09
CA TYR A 42 -15.21 2.54 8.74
C TYR A 42 -14.80 2.38 10.22
N ASP A 43 -15.52 1.56 10.97
CA ASP A 43 -15.26 1.33 12.39
C ASP A 43 -13.86 0.74 12.61
N PHE A 44 -13.42 -0.16 11.73
CA PHE A 44 -12.06 -0.70 11.76
C PHE A 44 -10.99 0.38 11.54
N ILE A 45 -11.17 1.26 10.57
CA ILE A 45 -10.22 2.36 10.31
C ILE A 45 -10.18 3.33 11.48
N ILE A 46 -11.33 3.68 12.06
CA ILE A 46 -11.40 4.56 13.23
C ILE A 46 -10.69 3.92 14.43
N ALA A 47 -10.88 2.62 14.65
CA ALA A 47 -10.19 1.89 15.71
C ALA A 47 -8.66 1.93 15.52
N LEU A 48 -8.16 1.81 14.28
CA LEU A 48 -6.74 1.95 13.98
C LEU A 48 -6.23 3.38 14.23
N MET A 49 -7.03 4.40 13.91
CA MET A 49 -6.65 5.80 14.10
C MET A 49 -6.65 6.21 15.57
N ASP A 50 -7.53 5.66 16.39
CA ASP A 50 -7.67 6.01 17.80
C ASP A 50 -6.81 5.12 18.70
N GLY A 51 -7.16 3.83 18.82
CA GLY A 51 -6.46 2.88 19.68
C GLY A 51 -5.22 2.27 19.05
N GLY A 52 -5.22 2.12 17.74
CA GLY A 52 -4.16 1.51 16.96
C GLY A 52 -3.12 2.49 16.39
N LYS A 53 -2.99 3.69 16.94
CA LYS A 53 -2.06 4.72 16.43
C LYS A 53 -0.63 4.21 16.20
N TYR A 54 -0.13 3.35 17.07
CA TYR A 54 1.20 2.79 16.92
C TYR A 54 1.34 1.96 15.62
N ILE A 55 0.28 1.25 15.21
CA ILE A 55 0.25 0.49 13.95
C ILE A 55 0.33 1.46 12.77
N MET A 56 -0.44 2.54 12.80
CA MET A 56 -0.40 3.59 11.77
C MET A 56 0.99 4.19 11.63
N TRP A 57 1.66 4.49 12.74
CA TRP A 57 3.03 5.03 12.72
C TRP A 57 4.05 4.00 12.22
N LEU A 58 3.92 2.73 12.58
CA LEU A 58 4.78 1.67 12.05
C LEU A 58 4.60 1.52 10.53
N MET A 59 3.36 1.52 10.05
CA MET A 59 3.08 1.46 8.61
C MET A 59 3.66 2.69 7.89
N THR A 60 3.50 3.88 8.47
CA THR A 60 4.07 5.12 7.93
C THR A 60 5.58 5.02 7.80
N ALA A 61 6.27 4.49 8.81
CA ALA A 61 7.71 4.28 8.76
C ALA A 61 8.10 3.32 7.61
N VAL A 62 7.37 2.22 7.45
CA VAL A 62 7.61 1.28 6.34
C VAL A 62 7.38 1.95 4.99
N PHE A 63 6.32 2.73 4.82
CA PHE A 63 6.07 3.47 3.58
C PHE A 63 7.19 4.47 3.26
N LEU A 64 7.70 5.20 4.26
CA LEU A 64 8.85 6.12 4.08
C LEU A 64 10.12 5.37 3.68
N ILE A 65 10.41 4.25 4.33
CA ILE A 65 11.54 3.39 3.98
C ILE A 65 11.40 2.91 2.54
N CYS A 66 10.23 2.40 2.16
CA CYS A 66 9.97 1.94 0.80
C CYS A 66 10.06 3.08 -0.22
N PHE A 67 9.62 4.28 0.12
CA PHE A 67 9.76 5.46 -0.72
C PHE A 67 11.24 5.76 -1.03
N VAL A 68 12.08 5.85 0.00
CA VAL A 68 13.52 6.09 -0.16
C VAL A 68 14.21 4.96 -0.94
N LEU A 69 13.85 3.70 -0.65
CA LEU A 69 14.42 2.55 -1.36
C LEU A 69 13.99 2.51 -2.83
N THR A 70 12.78 2.97 -3.14
CA THR A 70 12.30 3.09 -4.53
C THR A 70 13.12 4.12 -5.29
N LEU A 71 13.39 5.29 -4.68
CA LEU A 71 14.29 6.30 -5.27
C LEU A 71 15.70 5.75 -5.50
N LYS A 72 16.18 4.88 -4.63
CA LYS A 72 17.49 4.20 -4.75
C LYS A 72 17.47 2.95 -5.63
N ASN A 73 16.37 2.67 -6.33
CA ASN A 73 16.19 1.48 -7.18
C ASN A 73 16.36 0.13 -6.46
N LYS A 74 16.09 0.07 -5.17
CA LYS A 74 16.18 -1.17 -4.38
C LYS A 74 14.85 -1.96 -4.41
N MET A 75 14.30 -2.17 -5.60
CA MET A 75 12.94 -2.69 -5.80
C MET A 75 12.73 -4.12 -5.26
N ALA A 76 13.78 -4.94 -5.19
CA ALA A 76 13.68 -6.27 -4.59
C ALA A 76 13.28 -6.21 -3.10
N VAL A 77 13.91 -5.31 -2.35
CA VAL A 77 13.60 -5.11 -0.92
C VAL A 77 12.25 -4.45 -0.74
N VAL A 78 11.96 -3.42 -1.55
CA VAL A 78 10.67 -2.73 -1.53
C VAL A 78 9.53 -3.72 -1.71
N ALA A 79 9.62 -4.59 -2.72
CA ALA A 79 8.54 -5.54 -3.02
C ALA A 79 8.32 -6.55 -1.89
N LEU A 80 9.37 -7.00 -1.20
CA LEU A 80 9.23 -7.88 -0.04
C LEU A 80 8.58 -7.17 1.15
N LEU A 81 9.01 -5.94 1.44
CA LEU A 81 8.43 -5.16 2.55
C LEU A 81 6.96 -4.82 2.34
N LEU A 82 6.58 -4.56 1.09
CA LEU A 82 5.21 -4.20 0.74
C LEU A 82 4.26 -5.40 0.66
N LEU A 83 4.74 -6.62 0.48
CA LEU A 83 3.89 -7.78 0.28
C LEU A 83 2.87 -7.98 1.41
N PRO A 84 3.24 -8.03 2.69
CA PRO A 84 2.26 -8.18 3.76
C PRO A 84 1.29 -7.00 3.86
N ILE A 85 1.73 -5.80 3.51
CA ILE A 85 0.89 -4.59 3.54
C ILE A 85 -0.13 -4.64 2.41
N THR A 86 0.28 -4.94 1.19
CA THR A 86 -0.63 -5.01 0.04
C THR A 86 -1.63 -6.15 0.20
N LEU A 87 -1.22 -7.30 0.74
CA LEU A 87 -2.13 -8.39 1.08
C LEU A 87 -3.16 -7.97 2.12
N ASN A 88 -2.74 -7.21 3.14
CA ASN A 88 -3.66 -6.71 4.16
C ASN A 88 -4.67 -5.69 3.58
N ILE A 89 -4.23 -4.81 2.69
CA ILE A 89 -5.12 -3.88 1.98
C ILE A 89 -6.14 -4.65 1.13
N MET A 90 -5.70 -5.68 0.41
CA MET A 90 -6.60 -6.55 -0.36
C MET A 90 -7.61 -7.25 0.56
N GLY A 91 -7.15 -7.79 1.68
CA GLY A 91 -8.01 -8.42 2.70
C GLY A 91 -9.04 -7.45 3.26
N PHE A 92 -8.65 -6.23 3.58
CA PHE A 92 -9.56 -5.19 4.05
C PHE A 92 -10.71 -4.96 3.07
N HIS A 93 -10.40 -4.74 1.80
CA HIS A 93 -11.45 -4.53 0.78
C HIS A 93 -12.26 -5.79 0.48
N ALA A 94 -11.63 -6.96 0.47
CA ALA A 94 -12.33 -8.21 0.18
C ALA A 94 -13.33 -8.60 1.26
N PHE A 95 -12.97 -8.41 2.54
CA PHE A 95 -13.74 -8.92 3.66
C PHE A 95 -14.53 -7.87 4.43
N LEU A 96 -14.07 -6.62 4.47
CA LEU A 96 -14.69 -5.57 5.26
C LEU A 96 -15.38 -4.49 4.44
N ASP A 97 -14.86 -4.15 3.26
CA ASP A 97 -15.32 -2.97 2.51
C ASP A 97 -16.06 -3.31 1.20
N GLY A 98 -16.81 -4.38 1.19
CA GLY A 98 -17.77 -4.69 0.12
C GLY A 98 -17.18 -5.41 -1.10
N GLY A 99 -15.89 -5.71 -1.13
CA GLY A 99 -15.24 -6.50 -2.17
C GLY A 99 -14.24 -5.75 -3.04
N LEU A 100 -13.44 -6.52 -3.78
CA LEU A 100 -12.32 -6.00 -4.58
C LEU A 100 -12.75 -5.23 -5.84
N LEU A 101 -14.01 -5.37 -6.27
CA LEU A 101 -14.53 -4.71 -7.47
C LEU A 101 -15.17 -3.35 -7.17
N LYS A 102 -15.23 -2.94 -5.92
CA LYS A 102 -15.75 -1.62 -5.54
C LYS A 102 -14.74 -0.53 -5.87
N SER A 103 -15.24 0.68 -6.15
CA SER A 103 -14.40 1.83 -6.52
C SER A 103 -13.33 2.16 -5.48
N GLY A 104 -13.63 2.00 -4.20
CA GLY A 104 -12.69 2.22 -3.11
C GLY A 104 -11.51 1.24 -3.09
N ALA A 105 -11.66 0.04 -3.67
CA ALA A 105 -10.62 -0.96 -3.75
C ALA A 105 -9.64 -0.76 -4.92
N MET A 106 -9.96 0.10 -5.88
CA MET A 106 -9.19 0.23 -7.13
C MET A 106 -7.72 0.61 -6.89
N MET A 107 -7.47 1.57 -6.00
CA MET A 107 -6.10 1.97 -5.68
C MET A 107 -5.33 0.84 -4.98
N GLY A 108 -5.97 0.12 -4.07
CA GLY A 108 -5.39 -1.07 -3.43
C GLY A 108 -5.06 -2.17 -4.45
N ASN A 109 -5.96 -2.41 -5.41
CA ASN A 109 -5.73 -3.37 -6.49
C ASN A 109 -4.52 -2.98 -7.35
N VAL A 110 -4.43 -1.72 -7.74
CA VAL A 110 -3.27 -1.21 -8.51
C VAL A 110 -1.98 -1.36 -7.70
N PHE A 111 -2.00 -1.00 -6.43
CA PHE A 111 -0.84 -1.15 -5.54
C PHE A 111 -0.38 -2.61 -5.43
N PHE A 112 -1.30 -3.53 -5.23
CA PHE A 112 -1.02 -4.96 -5.18
C PHE A 112 -0.42 -5.48 -6.49
N LEU A 113 -0.99 -5.10 -7.64
CA LEU A 113 -0.48 -5.52 -8.95
C LEU A 113 0.93 -4.98 -9.23
N ILE A 114 1.22 -3.73 -8.86
CA ILE A 114 2.56 -3.16 -8.95
C ILE A 114 3.53 -3.95 -8.06
N ASN A 115 3.10 -4.30 -6.84
CA ASN A 115 3.92 -5.10 -5.92
C ASN A 115 4.23 -6.48 -6.51
N LEU A 116 3.24 -7.18 -7.04
CA LEU A 116 3.43 -8.48 -7.70
C LEU A 116 4.37 -8.38 -8.91
N TYR A 117 4.25 -7.31 -9.71
CA TYR A 117 5.15 -7.07 -10.84
C TYR A 117 6.61 -6.98 -10.38
N TYR A 118 6.90 -6.21 -9.33
CA TYR A 118 8.27 -6.08 -8.83
C TYR A 118 8.77 -7.34 -8.11
N LEU A 119 7.91 -8.10 -7.45
CA LEU A 119 8.25 -9.42 -6.93
C LEU A 119 8.69 -10.36 -8.06
N TRP A 120 7.87 -10.43 -9.11
CA TRP A 120 8.17 -11.27 -10.27
C TRP A 120 9.44 -10.82 -10.99
N GLN A 121 9.62 -9.52 -11.19
CA GLN A 121 10.79 -8.96 -11.87
C GLN A 121 12.10 -9.25 -11.10
N ASN A 122 12.04 -9.35 -9.79
CA ASN A 122 13.20 -9.58 -8.93
C ASN A 122 13.28 -11.03 -8.39
N LYS A 123 12.49 -11.95 -8.90
CA LYS A 123 12.40 -13.33 -8.41
C LYS A 123 13.76 -14.03 -8.23
N ASP A 124 14.70 -13.77 -9.13
CA ASP A 124 16.02 -14.40 -9.07
C ASP A 124 16.87 -13.93 -7.90
N LYS A 125 16.63 -12.70 -7.43
CA LYS A 125 17.31 -12.15 -6.25
C LYS A 125 16.87 -12.82 -4.94
N TYR A 126 15.67 -13.41 -4.94
CA TYR A 126 15.12 -14.06 -3.74
C TYR A 126 15.56 -15.52 -3.60
N LYS A 127 16.15 -16.12 -4.62
CA LYS A 127 16.63 -17.51 -4.57
C LYS A 127 17.64 -17.75 -3.46
N ALA A 128 18.45 -16.74 -3.13
CA ALA A 128 19.42 -16.81 -2.04
C ALA A 128 18.78 -16.82 -0.65
N LEU A 129 17.49 -16.46 -0.52
CA LEU A 129 16.75 -16.43 0.76
C LEU A 129 16.06 -17.76 1.08
N PHE A 130 15.90 -18.60 0.10
CA PHE A 130 15.19 -19.86 0.16
C PHE A 130 16.05 -20.99 -0.43
#